data_8e70f694859bcacf2cc41f5d53d8bbf2
#
_entry.id   8e70f694859bcacf2cc41f5d53d8bbf2
#
_cell.length_a   1.000
_cell.length_b   1.000
_cell.length_c   1.000
_cell.angle_alpha   90.00
_cell.angle_beta   90.00
_cell.angle_gamma   90.00
#
_symmetry.space_group_name_H-M   'P 1'
#
loop_
_entity.id
_entity.type
_entity.pdbx_description
1 polymer ?
#
loop_
_entity_poly.entity_id
_entity_poly.type
_entity_poly.pdbx_seq_one_letter_code
_entity_poly.pdbx_strand_id
1 'polypeptide(L)'
;TGNEYLRKGKIDLWLTLGSSWEETDGFLKKELLYRKGALIYSAKSLPGKKEQPVWEDFRDEPCILIKKSQSPTMFQHSLDTLEMLGLDTGTIEVVENIGTELSYVKLGRGYCLLSEEAIQGSRELRSIPLPEGRGVDVVAVWPEENEALTTLLEAYPNQI
;
A
#
# COMPACT_ATOMS: atom_id res chain seq x y z
N THR A 1 -5.63 18.18 -2.95
CA THR A 1 -5.01 17.01 -2.27
C THR A 1 -4.90 17.29 -0.77
N GLY A 2 -4.72 16.25 0.09
CA GLY A 2 -4.54 16.41 1.54
C GLY A 2 -3.37 17.31 1.89
N ASN A 3 -2.25 17.17 1.18
CA ASN A 3 -1.07 18.03 1.31
C ASN A 3 -1.44 19.53 1.08
N GLU A 4 -2.16 19.82 0.02
CA GLU A 4 -2.57 21.19 -0.32
C GLU A 4 -3.55 21.78 0.73
N TYR A 5 -4.47 20.96 1.25
CA TYR A 5 -5.41 21.38 2.28
C TYR A 5 -4.72 21.66 3.61
N LEU A 6 -3.76 20.84 4.00
CA LEU A 6 -2.95 21.07 5.20
C LEU A 6 -2.15 22.37 5.08
N ARG A 7 -1.44 22.59 3.97
CA ARG A 7 -0.64 23.81 3.72
C ARG A 7 -1.48 25.08 3.67
N LYS A 8 -2.74 24.99 3.28
CA LYS A 8 -3.69 26.11 3.24
C LYS A 8 -4.48 26.29 4.55
N GLY A 9 -4.16 25.51 5.60
CA GLY A 9 -4.86 25.56 6.88
C GLY A 9 -6.35 25.16 6.80
N LYS A 10 -6.72 24.35 5.80
CA LYS A 10 -8.09 23.84 5.65
C LYS A 10 -8.34 22.57 6.46
N ILE A 11 -7.28 21.91 6.86
CA ILE A 11 -7.27 20.78 7.79
C ILE A 11 -6.09 20.95 8.74
N ASP A 12 -6.23 20.49 9.97
CA ASP A 12 -5.20 20.59 11.00
C ASP A 12 -4.31 19.36 11.08
N LEU A 13 -4.77 18.23 10.54
CA LEU A 13 -4.08 16.95 10.58
C LEU A 13 -4.32 16.21 9.25
N TRP A 14 -3.26 15.64 8.70
CA TRP A 14 -3.34 14.77 7.55
C TRP A 14 -2.74 13.39 7.88
N LEU A 15 -3.56 12.35 7.77
CA LEU A 15 -3.11 10.96 7.83
C LEU A 15 -2.90 10.45 6.41
N THR A 16 -1.68 10.01 6.12
CA THR A 16 -1.30 9.61 4.76
C THR A 16 -0.22 8.53 4.76
N LEU A 17 0.13 8.05 3.58
CA LEU A 17 1.31 7.20 3.40
C LEU A 17 2.57 8.06 3.51
N GLY A 18 3.60 7.55 4.19
CA GLY A 18 4.85 8.29 4.41
C GLY A 18 5.49 8.80 3.13
N SER A 19 5.44 7.99 2.07
CA SER A 19 5.93 8.34 0.74
C SER A 19 5.10 9.40 -0.01
N SER A 20 3.89 9.70 0.47
CA SER A 20 3.03 10.76 -0.12
C SER A 20 3.29 12.13 0.47
N TRP A 21 4.14 12.22 1.50
CA TRP A 21 4.52 13.49 2.13
C TRP A 21 5.91 13.91 1.69
N GLU A 22 6.02 15.12 1.16
CA GLU A 22 7.29 15.81 0.93
C GLU A 22 7.59 16.69 2.15
N GLU A 23 8.74 16.47 2.80
CA GLU A 23 9.15 17.27 3.96
C GLU A 23 9.17 18.74 3.63
N THR A 24 8.55 19.53 4.51
CA THR A 24 8.36 20.96 4.33
C THR A 24 8.49 21.63 5.69
N ASP A 25 9.21 22.75 5.74
CA ASP A 25 9.36 23.56 6.95
C ASP A 25 7.99 24.00 7.54
N GLY A 26 7.90 24.01 8.85
CA GLY A 26 6.68 24.38 9.58
C GLY A 26 5.68 23.24 9.76
N PHE A 27 6.03 22.02 9.39
CA PHE A 27 5.20 20.83 9.62
C PHE A 27 5.99 19.74 10.33
N LEU A 28 5.32 19.03 11.24
CA LEU A 28 5.84 17.85 11.91
C LEU A 28 5.25 16.60 11.28
N LYS A 29 6.02 15.52 11.33
CA LYS A 29 5.62 14.19 10.87
C LYS A 29 5.88 13.16 11.95
N LYS A 30 4.92 12.27 12.16
CA LYS A 30 5.08 11.10 13.02
C LYS A 30 4.62 9.85 12.29
N GLU A 31 5.46 8.81 12.29
CA GLU A 31 5.06 7.48 11.89
C GLU A 31 4.12 6.88 12.94
N LEU A 32 2.95 6.42 12.51
CA LEU A 32 1.94 5.83 13.38
C LEU A 32 1.98 4.31 13.34
N LEU A 33 2.15 3.74 12.15
CA LEU A 33 2.23 2.29 11.96
C LEU A 33 2.91 1.96 10.64
N TYR A 34 3.49 0.77 10.59
CA TYR A 34 4.03 0.14 9.39
C TYR A 34 3.18 -1.06 9.01
N ARG A 35 2.83 -1.18 7.72
CA ARG A 35 2.09 -2.31 7.16
C ARG A 35 2.99 -3.13 6.26
N LYS A 36 3.20 -4.40 6.61
CA LYS A 36 3.98 -5.33 5.78
C LYS A 36 3.30 -5.53 4.43
N GLY A 37 4.08 -5.42 3.36
CA GLY A 37 3.61 -5.69 2.01
C GLY A 37 3.52 -7.18 1.72
N ALA A 38 2.59 -7.56 0.87
CA ALA A 38 2.42 -8.92 0.40
C ALA A 38 1.97 -8.97 -1.06
N LEU A 39 2.39 -10.02 -1.78
CA LEU A 39 1.78 -10.43 -3.03
C LEU A 39 0.53 -11.24 -2.67
N ILE A 40 -0.64 -10.77 -3.10
CA ILE A 40 -1.93 -11.36 -2.80
C ILE A 40 -2.47 -12.06 -4.04
N TYR A 41 -2.93 -13.29 -3.87
CA TYR A 41 -3.42 -14.15 -4.96
C TYR A 41 -4.59 -15.02 -4.52
N SER A 42 -5.31 -15.56 -5.49
CA SER A 42 -6.39 -16.52 -5.25
C SER A 42 -5.85 -17.95 -5.15
N ALA A 43 -6.34 -18.70 -4.17
CA ALA A 43 -6.09 -20.14 -4.11
C ALA A 43 -6.62 -20.91 -5.34
N LYS A 44 -7.49 -20.27 -6.15
CA LYS A 44 -8.05 -20.83 -7.40
C LYS A 44 -7.17 -20.55 -8.62
N SER A 45 -6.25 -19.57 -8.55
CA SER A 45 -5.32 -19.26 -9.64
C SER A 45 -4.37 -20.43 -9.91
N LEU A 46 -3.77 -20.47 -11.10
CA LEU A 46 -2.86 -21.54 -11.46
C LEU A 46 -1.65 -21.62 -10.50
N PRO A 47 -0.95 -20.51 -10.18
CA PRO A 47 0.08 -20.52 -9.15
C PRO A 47 -0.45 -20.88 -7.77
N GLY A 48 -1.66 -20.43 -7.43
CA GLY A 48 -2.29 -20.66 -6.13
C GLY A 48 -2.63 -22.12 -5.82
N LYS A 49 -2.60 -22.98 -6.82
CA LYS A 49 -2.78 -24.44 -6.64
C LYS A 49 -1.50 -25.15 -6.20
N LYS A 50 -0.35 -24.50 -6.25
CA LYS A 50 0.90 -25.04 -5.72
C LYS A 50 0.84 -25.09 -4.20
N GLU A 51 1.50 -26.05 -3.60
CA GLU A 51 1.57 -26.18 -2.14
C GLU A 51 2.31 -25.01 -1.49
N GLN A 52 3.40 -24.56 -2.12
CA GLN A 52 4.22 -23.42 -1.69
C GLN A 52 4.58 -22.57 -2.90
N PRO A 53 3.67 -21.68 -3.34
CA PRO A 53 3.97 -20.79 -4.45
C PRO A 53 5.02 -19.75 -4.04
N VAL A 54 5.86 -19.38 -5.00
CA VAL A 54 6.88 -18.32 -4.88
C VAL A 54 6.57 -17.18 -5.86
N TRP A 55 7.21 -16.06 -5.73
CA TRP A 55 6.93 -14.89 -6.59
C TRP A 55 7.08 -15.19 -8.07
N GLU A 56 8.09 -15.96 -8.44
CA GLU A 56 8.41 -16.31 -9.82
C GLU A 56 7.28 -17.09 -10.51
N ASP A 57 6.43 -17.76 -9.74
CA ASP A 57 5.29 -18.50 -10.28
C ASP A 57 4.22 -17.58 -10.86
N PHE A 58 4.26 -16.28 -10.51
CA PHE A 58 3.30 -15.28 -10.97
C PHE A 58 3.80 -14.47 -12.17
N ARG A 59 4.95 -14.83 -12.75
CA ARG A 59 5.56 -14.08 -13.86
C ARG A 59 4.63 -13.93 -15.07
N ASP A 60 3.84 -14.95 -15.37
CA ASP A 60 2.92 -14.98 -16.50
C ASP A 60 1.49 -14.56 -16.14
N GLU A 61 1.25 -14.17 -14.87
CA GLU A 61 -0.04 -13.71 -14.39
C GLU A 61 -0.12 -12.19 -14.45
N PRO A 62 -1.31 -11.62 -14.76
CA PRO A 62 -1.49 -10.17 -14.69
C PRO A 62 -1.32 -9.62 -13.27
N CYS A 63 -0.63 -8.50 -13.13
CA CYS A 63 -0.66 -7.70 -11.92
C CYS A 63 -1.83 -6.71 -11.98
N ILE A 64 -2.68 -6.72 -10.97
CA ILE A 64 -3.84 -5.83 -10.88
C ILE A 64 -3.46 -4.67 -9.96
N LEU A 65 -3.56 -3.44 -10.45
CA LEU A 65 -3.17 -2.23 -9.75
C LEU A 65 -4.29 -1.19 -9.77
N ILE A 66 -4.37 -0.40 -8.72
CA ILE A 66 -5.20 0.80 -8.71
C ILE A 66 -4.59 1.83 -9.68
N LYS A 67 -5.42 2.48 -10.48
CA LYS A 67 -4.95 3.45 -11.48
C LYS A 67 -4.10 4.57 -10.87
N LYS A 68 -3.07 4.98 -11.59
CA LYS A 68 -2.11 6.01 -11.17
C LYS A 68 -2.78 7.32 -10.74
N SER A 69 -3.89 7.72 -11.38
CA SER A 69 -4.61 8.95 -11.05
C SER A 69 -5.27 8.92 -9.66
N GLN A 70 -5.54 7.74 -9.09
CA GLN A 70 -6.07 7.60 -7.73
C GLN A 70 -4.96 7.60 -6.68
N SER A 71 -3.86 6.94 -6.96
CA SER A 71 -2.73 6.84 -6.04
C SER A 71 -1.41 6.76 -6.80
N PRO A 72 -0.85 7.92 -7.23
CA PRO A 72 0.40 7.94 -8.01
C PRO A 72 1.57 7.26 -7.28
N THR A 73 1.68 7.51 -5.97
CA THR A 73 2.76 6.97 -5.15
C THR A 73 2.68 5.46 -5.02
N MET A 74 1.49 4.91 -4.72
CA MET A 74 1.31 3.46 -4.61
C MET A 74 1.49 2.77 -5.96
N PHE A 75 1.04 3.39 -7.04
CA PHE A 75 1.25 2.86 -8.39
C PHE A 75 2.75 2.71 -8.68
N GLN A 76 3.55 3.77 -8.43
CA GLN A 76 4.99 3.72 -8.64
C GLN A 76 5.66 2.72 -7.70
N HIS A 77 5.29 2.70 -6.42
CA HIS A 77 5.82 1.73 -5.45
C HIS A 77 5.57 0.28 -5.89
N SER A 78 4.40 0.00 -6.46
CA SER A 78 4.09 -1.31 -7.00
C SER A 78 4.94 -1.67 -8.21
N LEU A 79 5.16 -0.74 -9.15
CA LEU A 79 6.05 -0.95 -10.30
C LEU A 79 7.49 -1.25 -9.86
N ASP A 80 8.02 -0.46 -8.93
CA ASP A 80 9.37 -0.64 -8.38
C ASP A 80 9.52 -2.01 -7.68
N THR A 81 8.44 -2.46 -7.02
CA THR A 81 8.41 -3.76 -6.36
C THR A 81 8.39 -4.89 -7.39
N LEU A 82 7.58 -4.79 -8.45
CA LEU A 82 7.56 -5.78 -9.53
C LEU A 82 8.93 -5.91 -10.20
N GLU A 83 9.58 -4.80 -10.51
CA GLU A 83 10.92 -4.78 -11.09
C GLU A 83 11.94 -5.47 -10.17
N MET A 84 11.91 -5.15 -8.87
CA MET A 84 12.79 -5.76 -7.87
C MET A 84 12.58 -7.27 -7.77
N LEU A 85 11.33 -7.76 -7.88
CA LEU A 85 11.00 -9.18 -7.83
C LEU A 85 11.28 -9.91 -9.16
N GLY A 86 11.68 -9.18 -10.21
CA GLY A 86 11.88 -9.75 -11.56
C GLY A 86 10.58 -10.20 -12.21
N LEU A 87 9.44 -9.62 -11.81
CA LEU A 87 8.14 -9.89 -12.40
C LEU A 87 7.90 -8.95 -13.59
N ASP A 88 7.18 -9.44 -14.60
CA ASP A 88 6.90 -8.65 -15.80
C ASP A 88 5.89 -7.53 -15.49
N THR A 89 6.24 -6.31 -15.87
CA THR A 89 5.35 -5.15 -15.81
C THR A 89 4.51 -4.97 -17.08
N GLY A 90 4.70 -5.83 -18.08
CA GLY A 90 4.01 -5.78 -19.37
C GLY A 90 2.53 -6.17 -19.29
N THR A 91 2.13 -6.92 -18.28
CA THR A 91 0.75 -7.36 -18.09
C THR A 91 0.17 -6.78 -16.82
N ILE A 92 -0.18 -5.48 -16.88
CA ILE A 92 -0.83 -4.76 -15.78
C ILE A 92 -2.29 -4.52 -16.14
N GLU A 93 -3.20 -4.95 -15.28
CA GLU A 93 -4.62 -4.61 -15.35
C GLU A 93 -4.92 -3.51 -14.33
N VAL A 94 -5.55 -2.43 -14.79
CA VAL A 94 -5.78 -1.23 -13.97
C VAL A 94 -7.24 -1.15 -13.54
N VAL A 95 -7.46 -0.91 -12.25
CA VAL A 95 -8.79 -0.80 -11.65
C VAL A 95 -8.97 0.51 -10.86
N GLU A 96 -10.22 0.82 -10.49
CA GLU A 96 -10.56 2.09 -9.87
C GLU A 96 -10.25 2.14 -8.36
N ASN A 97 -10.35 1.01 -7.66
CA ASN A 97 -10.25 0.97 -6.20
C ASN A 97 -9.87 -0.42 -5.67
N ILE A 98 -9.48 -0.48 -4.40
CA ILE A 98 -9.06 -1.71 -3.71
C ILE A 98 -10.15 -2.81 -3.73
N GLY A 99 -11.42 -2.45 -3.60
CA GLY A 99 -12.50 -3.42 -3.61
C GLY A 99 -12.60 -4.17 -4.95
N THR A 100 -12.45 -3.44 -6.06
CA THR A 100 -12.40 -4.02 -7.41
C THR A 100 -11.14 -4.84 -7.61
N GLU A 101 -9.98 -4.33 -7.16
CA GLU A 101 -8.70 -5.02 -7.21
C GLU A 101 -8.78 -6.40 -6.52
N LEU A 102 -9.22 -6.45 -5.28
CA LEU A 102 -9.39 -7.71 -4.53
C LEU A 102 -10.44 -8.63 -5.17
N SER A 103 -11.51 -8.08 -5.73
CA SER A 103 -12.54 -8.88 -6.43
C SER A 103 -11.97 -9.57 -7.66
N TYR A 104 -11.14 -8.88 -8.45
CA TYR A 104 -10.47 -9.46 -9.61
C TYR A 104 -9.50 -10.57 -9.21
N VAL A 105 -8.72 -10.34 -8.14
CA VAL A 105 -7.83 -11.38 -7.60
C VAL A 105 -8.63 -12.60 -7.12
N LYS A 106 -9.75 -12.43 -6.42
CA LYS A 106 -10.63 -13.54 -6.00
C LYS A 106 -11.15 -14.36 -7.17
N LEU A 107 -11.42 -13.71 -8.30
CA LEU A 107 -11.85 -14.38 -9.53
C LEU A 107 -10.71 -15.11 -10.24
N GLY A 108 -9.47 -15.01 -9.75
CA GLY A 108 -8.31 -15.64 -10.37
C GLY A 108 -7.81 -14.93 -11.62
N ARG A 109 -8.11 -13.64 -11.79
CA ARG A 109 -7.69 -12.83 -12.94
C ARG A 109 -6.24 -12.37 -12.88
N GLY A 110 -5.58 -12.57 -11.75
CA GLY A 110 -4.21 -12.18 -11.51
C GLY A 110 -3.90 -12.05 -10.03
N TYR A 111 -2.88 -11.27 -9.71
CA TYR A 111 -2.44 -10.98 -8.35
C TYR A 111 -2.32 -9.48 -8.13
N CYS A 112 -2.22 -9.04 -6.88
CA CYS A 112 -1.95 -7.66 -6.53
C CYS A 112 -0.91 -7.52 -5.40
N LEU A 113 -0.42 -6.31 -5.19
CA LEU A 113 0.52 -5.96 -4.14
C LEU A 113 -0.15 -5.02 -3.15
N LEU A 114 -0.50 -5.51 -1.98
CA LEU A 114 -1.14 -4.75 -0.91
C LEU A 114 -0.50 -5.08 0.44
N SER A 115 -1.02 -4.49 1.51
CA SER A 115 -0.64 -4.92 2.85
C SER A 115 -1.25 -6.29 3.16
N GLU A 116 -0.53 -7.09 3.96
CA GLU A 116 -0.98 -8.42 4.36
C GLU A 116 -2.36 -8.39 5.07
N GLU A 117 -2.64 -7.31 5.79
CA GLU A 117 -3.92 -7.13 6.48
C GLU A 117 -5.11 -6.95 5.54
N ALA A 118 -4.90 -6.58 4.28
CA ALA A 118 -5.98 -6.39 3.30
C ALA A 118 -6.82 -7.66 3.06
N ILE A 119 -6.26 -8.83 3.36
CA ILE A 119 -6.94 -10.13 3.20
C ILE A 119 -7.29 -10.79 4.52
N GLN A 120 -7.15 -10.11 5.64
CA GLN A 120 -7.45 -10.66 6.96
C GLN A 120 -8.88 -11.21 7.00
N GLY A 121 -9.01 -12.47 7.38
CA GLY A 121 -10.31 -13.18 7.41
C GLY A 121 -10.78 -13.71 6.06
N SER A 122 -10.06 -13.50 4.97
CA SER A 122 -10.40 -14.10 3.67
C SER A 122 -10.05 -15.59 3.64
N ARG A 123 -10.98 -16.41 3.15
CA ARG A 123 -10.73 -17.84 2.90
C ARG A 123 -10.26 -18.13 1.48
N GLU A 124 -10.49 -17.21 0.55
CA GLU A 124 -10.21 -17.39 -0.86
C GLU A 124 -8.87 -16.79 -1.29
N LEU A 125 -8.41 -15.78 -0.55
CA LEU A 125 -7.13 -15.10 -0.82
C LEU A 125 -6.03 -15.63 0.10
N ARG A 126 -4.83 -15.64 -0.46
CA ARG A 126 -3.58 -16.00 0.20
C ARG A 126 -2.55 -14.95 -0.08
N SER A 127 -1.46 -14.95 0.67
CA SER A 127 -0.38 -13.98 0.51
C SER A 127 0.99 -14.65 0.55
N ILE A 128 1.94 -14.02 -0.15
CA ILE A 128 3.37 -14.25 -0.01
C ILE A 128 3.96 -12.94 0.50
N PRO A 129 4.61 -12.91 1.67
CA PRO A 129 5.22 -11.69 2.20
C PRO A 129 6.23 -11.11 1.21
N LEU A 130 6.21 -9.80 1.01
CA LEU A 130 7.23 -9.09 0.26
C LEU A 130 8.51 -8.95 1.08
N PRO A 131 9.66 -8.71 0.45
CA PRO A 131 10.90 -8.40 1.15
C PRO A 131 10.75 -7.21 2.11
N GLU A 132 11.59 -7.18 3.12
CA GLU A 132 11.63 -6.07 4.08
C GLU A 132 11.80 -4.73 3.36
N GLY A 133 11.14 -3.68 3.87
CA GLY A 133 11.12 -2.34 3.24
C GLY A 133 10.13 -2.20 2.07
N ARG A 134 9.37 -3.23 1.71
CA ARG A 134 8.32 -3.18 0.67
C ARG A 134 6.90 -3.06 1.23
N GLY A 135 6.78 -2.70 2.48
CA GLY A 135 5.52 -2.28 3.08
C GLY A 135 5.24 -0.80 2.91
N VAL A 136 4.28 -0.31 3.64
CA VAL A 136 3.88 1.09 3.66
C VAL A 136 3.77 1.61 5.08
N ASP A 137 4.29 2.80 5.31
CA ASP A 137 4.12 3.54 6.56
C ASP A 137 2.88 4.42 6.45
N VAL A 138 2.13 4.47 7.53
CA VAL A 138 1.09 5.47 7.72
C VAL A 138 1.63 6.51 8.67
N VAL A 139 1.60 7.76 8.24
CA VAL A 139 2.11 8.89 9.00
C VAL A 139 1.03 9.91 9.30
N ALA A 140 1.17 10.59 10.42
CA ALA A 140 0.47 11.81 10.74
C ALA A 140 1.36 13.00 10.38
N VAL A 141 0.78 14.02 9.75
CA VAL A 141 1.45 15.29 9.44
C VAL A 141 0.57 16.43 9.92
N TRP A 142 1.16 17.41 10.63
CA TRP A 142 0.44 18.55 11.19
C TRP A 142 1.33 19.79 11.26
N PRO A 143 0.75 21.02 11.35
CA PRO A 143 1.54 22.25 11.54
C PRO A 143 2.29 22.24 12.88
N GLU A 144 3.56 22.64 12.87
CA GLU A 144 4.43 22.70 14.05
C GLU A 144 3.85 23.62 15.16
N GLU A 145 3.16 24.69 14.77
CA GLU A 145 2.52 25.61 15.71
C GLU A 145 1.32 25.02 16.44
N ASN A 146 0.81 23.86 16.03
CA ASN A 146 -0.33 23.21 16.70
C ASN A 146 0.15 22.37 17.90
N GLU A 147 0.41 23.04 19.03
CA GLU A 147 0.89 22.42 20.26
C GLU A 147 -0.04 21.32 20.80
N ALA A 148 -1.35 21.46 20.61
CA ALA A 148 -2.33 20.47 21.06
C ALA A 148 -2.19 19.16 20.31
N LEU A 149 -2.03 19.21 18.99
CA LEU A 149 -1.76 18.02 18.17
C LEU A 149 -0.36 17.44 18.44
N THR A 150 0.63 18.29 18.64
CA THR A 150 1.98 17.83 19.00
C THR A 150 1.94 17.03 20.30
N THR A 151 1.33 17.55 21.35
CA THR A 151 1.18 16.84 22.64
C THR A 151 0.43 15.51 22.49
N LEU A 152 -0.69 15.53 21.74
CA LEU A 152 -1.51 14.34 21.52
C LEU A 152 -0.74 13.27 20.77
N LEU A 153 -0.07 13.65 19.68
CA LEU A 153 0.63 12.69 18.81
C LEU A 153 1.94 12.20 19.42
N GLU A 154 2.64 13.01 20.21
CA GLU A 154 3.82 12.55 20.98
C GLU A 154 3.44 11.50 22.04
N ALA A 155 2.28 11.67 22.67
CA ALA A 155 1.77 10.70 23.65
C ALA A 155 1.19 9.43 22.99
N TYR A 156 0.91 9.44 21.68
CA TYR A 156 0.40 8.26 20.98
C TYR A 156 1.52 7.22 20.77
N PRO A 157 1.33 5.99 21.25
CA PRO A 157 2.39 4.97 21.11
C PRO A 157 2.55 4.59 19.63
N ASN A 158 3.80 4.43 19.21
CA ASN A 158 4.09 3.84 17.90
C ASN A 158 3.61 2.38 17.94
N GLN A 159 2.68 2.04 17.07
CA GLN A 159 2.30 0.64 16.86
C GLN A 159 3.28 0.04 15.85
N ILE A 160 4.22 -0.69 16.38
CA ILE A 160 5.19 -1.48 15.60
C ILE A 160 4.49 -2.72 15.04
#